data_18fceeb12e9d2bf296ba759aa4f04ddc
#
_entry.id   18fceeb12e9d2bf296ba759aa4f04ddc
#
_cell.length_a   1.000
_cell.length_b   1.000
_cell.length_c   1.000
_cell.angle_alpha   90.00
_cell.angle_beta   90.00
_cell.angle_gamma   90.00
#
_symmetry.space_group_name_H-M   'P 1'
#
loop_
_entity.id
_entity.type
_entity.pdbx_description
1 polymer ?
#
loop_
_entity_poly.entity_id
_entity_poly.type
_entity_poly.pdbx_seq_one_letter_code
_entity_poly.pdbx_strand_id
1 'polypeptide(L)'
;MEKLIYILLFAFLVSCSQATSKVEETPVAETKKVEFNADSCYNYLAKQVEFGYRIPSTKEHKECGKYLVSTLERFADTVITQDVNLTAFDGTKLESRNIIASFNPASKNRIMLCAHWDTRPFCDEDPNASNHKKPVLGANDGASGVAVLMELARCFAFSKPNVAVDIILFDSEDYGNSSVENSYCLGSQYWARNPHTPNYRARFGILLDMVGGVGARFDKDVVSMHFASDVVNGVWKTAADMGYASLFSNEMGGSLIDDHYYVNMLSGIPCIDIIDYTKDEGFPVTWHTVNDNLENIDKTVLNAVGRVLSNYIYNLK
;
A
#
# COMPACT_ATOMS: atom_id res chain seq x y z
N MET A 1 100.80 35.29 -5.82
CA MET A 1 99.81 36.03 -5.04
C MET A 1 98.47 35.77 -5.67
N GLU A 2 97.84 34.68 -5.26
CA GLU A 2 96.53 34.23 -5.79
C GLU A 2 95.39 34.78 -4.90
N LYS A 3 94.47 35.39 -5.51
CA LYS A 3 93.21 35.87 -4.85
C LYS A 3 92.10 34.83 -4.98
N LEU A 4 91.74 34.26 -3.85
CA LEU A 4 90.66 33.32 -3.73
C LEU A 4 89.35 34.12 -3.69
N ILE A 5 88.44 33.86 -4.65
CA ILE A 5 87.12 34.45 -4.71
C ILE A 5 86.16 33.41 -4.15
N TYR A 6 85.52 33.72 -3.02
CA TYR A 6 84.39 32.91 -2.46
C TYR A 6 83.07 33.35 -3.12
N ILE A 7 82.44 32.43 -3.82
CA ILE A 7 81.07 32.60 -4.31
C ILE A 7 80.09 32.03 -3.27
N LEU A 8 79.33 32.89 -2.65
CA LEU A 8 78.21 32.52 -1.79
C LEU A 8 77.02 32.17 -2.65
N LEU A 9 76.62 30.90 -2.63
CA LEU A 9 75.32 30.44 -3.22
C LEU A 9 74.24 30.64 -2.19
N PHE A 10 73.31 31.56 -2.47
CA PHE A 10 72.06 31.70 -1.73
C PHE A 10 71.02 30.75 -2.31
N ALA A 11 70.67 29.71 -1.56
CA ALA A 11 69.60 28.81 -1.89
C ALA A 11 68.27 29.41 -1.41
N PHE A 12 67.41 29.83 -2.34
CA PHE A 12 66.03 30.21 -2.06
C PHE A 12 65.16 28.94 -1.90
N LEU A 13 64.80 28.66 -0.66
CA LEU A 13 63.75 27.67 -0.38
C LEU A 13 62.36 28.30 -0.61
N VAL A 14 61.74 27.98 -1.74
CA VAL A 14 60.34 28.29 -1.97
C VAL A 14 59.48 27.25 -1.24
N SER A 15 58.92 27.64 -0.10
CA SER A 15 57.92 26.87 0.64
C SER A 15 56.54 27.03 -0.06
N CYS A 16 56.13 26.02 -0.83
CA CYS A 16 54.75 25.90 -1.28
C CYS A 16 53.87 25.49 -0.11
N SER A 17 53.18 26.44 0.52
CA SER A 17 52.06 26.13 1.42
C SER A 17 50.84 25.72 0.57
N GLN A 18 50.54 24.43 0.50
CA GLN A 18 49.26 23.95 0.02
C GLN A 18 48.17 24.37 1.01
N ALA A 19 47.36 25.34 0.61
CA ALA A 19 46.12 25.68 1.29
C ALA A 19 45.11 24.54 0.99
N THR A 20 44.97 23.59 1.90
CA THR A 20 43.85 22.66 1.90
C THR A 20 42.61 23.45 2.25
N SER A 21 41.79 23.79 1.24
CA SER A 21 40.44 24.27 1.44
C SER A 21 39.62 23.12 2.05
N LYS A 22 39.37 23.19 3.37
CA LYS A 22 38.29 22.38 3.97
C LYS A 22 37.02 22.83 3.33
N VAL A 23 36.43 21.96 2.50
CA VAL A 23 35.01 22.10 2.12
C VAL A 23 34.25 21.83 3.41
N GLU A 24 33.68 22.86 4.00
CA GLU A 24 32.66 22.70 5.04
C GLU A 24 31.47 22.01 4.39
N GLU A 25 31.31 20.70 4.67
CA GLU A 25 30.07 20.00 4.41
C GLU A 25 29.01 20.69 5.25
N THR A 26 28.15 21.49 4.60
CA THR A 26 26.91 21.97 5.19
C THR A 26 26.13 20.77 5.68
N PRO A 27 25.73 20.70 6.97
CA PRO A 27 24.92 19.59 7.45
C PRO A 27 23.65 19.55 6.60
N VAL A 28 23.46 18.44 5.87
CA VAL A 28 22.18 18.15 5.23
C VAL A 28 21.18 18.10 6.38
N ALA A 29 20.27 19.06 6.43
CA ALA A 29 19.21 19.07 7.42
C ALA A 29 18.51 17.71 7.33
N GLU A 30 18.58 16.91 8.38
CA GLU A 30 17.77 15.69 8.52
C GLU A 30 16.31 16.12 8.35
N THR A 31 15.73 15.82 7.21
CA THR A 31 14.30 16.05 6.99
C THR A 31 13.59 15.11 7.96
N LYS A 32 13.00 15.67 9.01
CA LYS A 32 12.29 14.92 10.03
C LYS A 32 11.21 14.09 9.33
N LYS A 33 11.37 12.78 9.38
CA LYS A 33 10.42 11.82 8.78
C LYS A 33 9.02 12.10 9.34
N VAL A 34 8.04 12.28 8.47
CA VAL A 34 6.65 12.48 8.89
C VAL A 34 6.10 11.14 9.37
N GLU A 35 5.63 11.13 10.61
CA GLU A 35 5.08 9.91 11.20
C GLU A 35 3.66 9.64 10.69
N PHE A 36 3.33 8.35 10.60
CA PHE A 36 1.98 7.87 10.34
C PHE A 36 1.06 8.28 11.49
N ASN A 37 -0.12 8.80 11.18
CA ASN A 37 -1.08 9.31 12.14
C ASN A 37 -2.36 8.46 12.11
N ALA A 38 -2.62 7.75 13.20
CA ALA A 38 -3.77 6.85 13.33
C ALA A 38 -5.13 7.58 13.25
N ASP A 39 -5.24 8.79 13.80
CA ASP A 39 -6.49 9.56 13.74
C ASP A 39 -6.76 10.07 12.33
N SER A 40 -5.72 10.50 11.61
CA SER A 40 -5.84 10.87 10.20
C SER A 40 -6.27 9.66 9.35
N CYS A 41 -5.66 8.51 9.57
CA CYS A 41 -6.02 7.26 8.90
C CYS A 41 -7.50 6.89 9.17
N TYR A 42 -7.90 6.88 10.44
CA TYR A 42 -9.29 6.59 10.82
C TYR A 42 -10.29 7.59 10.20
N ASN A 43 -9.91 8.88 10.09
CA ASN A 43 -10.77 9.87 9.45
C ASN A 43 -10.94 9.59 7.95
N TYR A 44 -9.90 9.10 7.24
CA TYR A 44 -10.04 8.64 5.85
C TYR A 44 -10.95 7.41 5.74
N LEU A 45 -10.86 6.47 6.70
CA LEU A 45 -11.74 5.31 6.76
C LEU A 45 -13.19 5.74 6.99
N ALA A 46 -13.45 6.50 8.05
CA ALA A 46 -14.79 6.97 8.41
C ALA A 46 -15.44 7.76 7.28
N LYS A 47 -14.64 8.57 6.56
CA LYS A 47 -15.14 9.33 5.42
C LYS A 47 -15.60 8.46 4.26
N GLN A 48 -14.93 7.35 3.98
CA GLN A 48 -15.38 6.37 2.98
C GLN A 48 -16.72 5.75 3.39
N VAL A 49 -16.84 5.36 4.67
CA VAL A 49 -18.07 4.78 5.24
C VAL A 49 -19.25 5.77 5.22
N GLU A 50 -19.01 7.07 5.40
CA GLU A 50 -20.05 8.11 5.31
C GLU A 50 -20.74 8.19 3.94
N PHE A 51 -20.09 7.76 2.85
CA PHE A 51 -20.73 7.66 1.53
C PHE A 51 -21.77 6.55 1.48
N GLY A 52 -21.69 5.56 2.37
CA GLY A 52 -22.52 4.38 2.38
C GLY A 52 -21.89 3.21 1.62
N TYR A 53 -22.74 2.37 1.03
CA TYR A 53 -22.33 1.16 0.31
C TYR A 53 -21.64 1.53 -1.01
N ARG A 54 -20.36 1.22 -1.13
CA ARG A 54 -19.56 1.57 -2.32
C ARG A 54 -19.63 0.49 -3.39
N ILE A 55 -20.87 -0.02 -3.62
CA ILE A 55 -21.11 -1.04 -4.65
C ILE A 55 -20.89 -0.41 -6.03
N PRO A 56 -20.10 -1.04 -6.91
CA PRO A 56 -19.82 -0.54 -8.26
C PRO A 56 -21.10 -0.11 -9.01
N SER A 57 -21.03 0.99 -9.76
CA SER A 57 -22.11 1.65 -10.51
C SER A 57 -23.08 2.50 -9.69
N THR A 58 -23.11 2.40 -8.35
CA THR A 58 -24.02 3.21 -7.51
C THR A 58 -23.57 4.67 -7.41
N LYS A 59 -24.48 5.52 -6.90
CA LYS A 59 -24.15 6.93 -6.66
C LYS A 59 -23.10 7.08 -5.56
N GLU A 60 -23.24 6.32 -4.49
CA GLU A 60 -22.37 6.30 -3.32
C GLU A 60 -20.94 5.93 -3.71
N HIS A 61 -20.80 4.90 -4.54
CA HIS A 61 -19.54 4.47 -5.13
C HIS A 61 -18.90 5.60 -5.96
N LYS A 62 -19.66 6.22 -6.88
CA LYS A 62 -19.15 7.31 -7.73
C LYS A 62 -18.68 8.52 -6.92
N GLU A 63 -19.42 8.89 -5.86
CA GLU A 63 -19.05 10.02 -5.00
C GLU A 63 -17.83 9.69 -4.13
N CYS A 64 -17.73 8.47 -3.61
CA CYS A 64 -16.54 8.00 -2.91
C CYS A 64 -15.32 8.00 -3.84
N GLY A 65 -15.44 7.47 -5.05
CA GLY A 65 -14.35 7.47 -6.04
C GLY A 65 -13.83 8.89 -6.35
N LYS A 66 -14.72 9.89 -6.47
CA LYS A 66 -14.31 11.30 -6.63
C LYS A 66 -13.55 11.81 -5.41
N TYR A 67 -14.00 11.47 -4.20
CA TYR A 67 -13.32 11.83 -2.96
C TYR A 67 -11.91 11.23 -2.89
N LEU A 68 -11.76 9.94 -3.22
CA LEU A 68 -10.47 9.26 -3.24
C LEU A 68 -9.50 9.93 -4.22
N VAL A 69 -9.94 10.19 -5.47
CA VAL A 69 -9.13 10.89 -6.48
C VAL A 69 -8.71 12.25 -5.96
N SER A 70 -9.67 13.11 -5.56
CA SER A 70 -9.36 14.48 -5.12
C SER A 70 -8.47 14.54 -3.89
N THR A 71 -8.53 13.54 -3.02
CA THR A 71 -7.66 13.46 -1.85
C THR A 71 -6.25 13.04 -2.23
N LEU A 72 -6.09 12.03 -3.10
CA LEU A 72 -4.79 11.58 -3.57
C LEU A 72 -4.09 12.65 -4.44
N GLU A 73 -4.82 13.43 -5.23
CA GLU A 73 -4.28 14.58 -5.99
C GLU A 73 -3.61 15.64 -5.11
N ARG A 74 -3.96 15.71 -3.82
CA ARG A 74 -3.30 16.63 -2.87
C ARG A 74 -1.91 16.17 -2.47
N PHE A 75 -1.57 14.91 -2.66
CA PHE A 75 -0.37 14.28 -2.13
C PHE A 75 0.55 13.72 -3.20
N ALA A 76 -0.01 13.09 -4.23
CA ALA A 76 0.75 12.40 -5.27
C ALA A 76 1.28 13.38 -6.33
N ASP A 77 2.37 13.00 -6.99
CA ASP A 77 2.89 13.76 -8.14
C ASP A 77 1.95 13.64 -9.36
N THR A 78 1.27 12.49 -9.51
CA THR A 78 0.23 12.27 -10.55
C THR A 78 -0.84 11.32 -10.03
N VAL A 79 -2.09 11.54 -10.48
CA VAL A 79 -3.21 10.61 -10.27
C VAL A 79 -3.83 10.27 -11.63
N ILE A 80 -4.05 8.99 -11.89
CA ILE A 80 -4.67 8.46 -13.09
C ILE A 80 -5.91 7.67 -12.68
N THR A 81 -7.04 7.85 -13.38
CA THR A 81 -8.20 6.97 -13.26
C THR A 81 -8.26 6.05 -14.47
N GLN A 82 -8.49 4.77 -14.20
CA GLN A 82 -8.70 3.76 -15.24
C GLN A 82 -10.16 3.32 -15.18
N ASP A 83 -11.02 4.03 -15.94
CA ASP A 83 -12.44 3.75 -16.03
C ASP A 83 -12.70 2.59 -17.00
N VAL A 84 -13.49 1.61 -16.59
CA VAL A 84 -13.81 0.43 -17.38
C VAL A 84 -15.20 -0.12 -17.04
N ASN A 85 -15.88 -0.67 -18.05
CA ASN A 85 -17.10 -1.44 -17.84
C ASN A 85 -16.76 -2.93 -17.74
N LEU A 86 -16.93 -3.49 -16.56
CA LEU A 86 -16.74 -4.91 -16.28
C LEU A 86 -18.08 -5.65 -16.28
N THR A 87 -18.04 -6.96 -16.20
CA THR A 87 -19.25 -7.78 -16.13
C THR A 87 -19.07 -8.79 -15.00
N ALA A 88 -19.93 -8.68 -13.99
CA ALA A 88 -19.97 -9.60 -12.86
C ALA A 88 -20.46 -11.00 -13.26
N PHE A 89 -20.31 -11.95 -12.35
CA PHE A 89 -20.66 -13.36 -12.53
C PHE A 89 -22.13 -13.60 -12.90
N ASP A 90 -23.03 -12.70 -12.48
CA ASP A 90 -24.47 -12.75 -12.72
C ASP A 90 -24.92 -11.96 -13.98
N GLY A 91 -23.95 -11.41 -14.73
CA GLY A 91 -24.19 -10.60 -15.92
C GLY A 91 -24.38 -9.11 -15.65
N THR A 92 -24.36 -8.67 -14.37
CA THR A 92 -24.45 -7.26 -14.00
C THR A 92 -23.30 -6.46 -14.60
N LYS A 93 -23.62 -5.29 -15.18
CA LYS A 93 -22.60 -4.37 -15.69
C LYS A 93 -22.12 -3.45 -14.59
N LEU A 94 -20.79 -3.44 -14.39
CA LEU A 94 -20.12 -2.67 -13.36
C LEU A 94 -19.33 -1.55 -14.02
N GLU A 95 -19.72 -0.29 -13.76
CA GLU A 95 -18.91 0.89 -14.12
C GLU A 95 -17.80 1.02 -13.09
N SER A 96 -16.66 0.43 -13.38
CA SER A 96 -15.52 0.31 -12.45
C SER A 96 -14.48 1.37 -12.70
N ARG A 97 -13.73 1.73 -11.65
CA ARG A 97 -12.67 2.73 -11.67
C ARG A 97 -11.50 2.31 -10.80
N ASN A 98 -10.40 1.85 -11.40
CA ASN A 98 -9.15 1.78 -10.68
C ASN A 98 -8.53 3.18 -10.57
N ILE A 99 -7.92 3.50 -9.41
CA ILE A 99 -7.29 4.80 -9.14
C ILE A 99 -5.82 4.58 -8.87
N ILE A 100 -4.94 5.26 -9.60
CA ILE A 100 -3.50 5.11 -9.49
C ILE A 100 -2.87 6.43 -9.10
N ALA A 101 -2.25 6.50 -7.93
CA ALA A 101 -1.52 7.66 -7.43
C ALA A 101 -0.02 7.38 -7.41
N SER A 102 0.77 8.14 -8.16
CA SER A 102 2.21 7.91 -8.33
C SER A 102 3.05 8.95 -7.61
N PHE A 103 4.05 8.47 -6.87
CA PHE A 103 5.09 9.26 -6.21
C PHE A 103 6.42 8.98 -6.92
N ASN A 104 7.09 10.04 -7.41
CA ASN A 104 8.29 9.97 -8.21
C ASN A 104 8.12 9.12 -9.49
N PRO A 105 7.17 9.47 -10.39
CA PRO A 105 6.79 8.64 -11.55
C PRO A 105 7.94 8.41 -12.54
N ALA A 106 8.97 9.26 -12.55
CA ALA A 106 10.12 9.12 -13.45
C ALA A 106 11.10 8.00 -13.03
N SER A 107 11.08 7.57 -11.76
CA SER A 107 12.00 6.56 -11.24
C SER A 107 11.55 5.15 -11.63
N LYS A 108 12.52 4.32 -12.04
CA LYS A 108 12.31 2.89 -12.30
C LYS A 108 12.48 2.02 -11.05
N ASN A 109 13.14 2.53 -10.00
CA ASN A 109 13.23 1.87 -8.71
C ASN A 109 11.91 2.07 -7.95
N ARG A 110 10.95 1.19 -8.19
CA ARG A 110 9.53 1.39 -7.88
C ARG A 110 8.93 0.18 -7.16
N ILE A 111 8.04 0.45 -6.24
CA ILE A 111 7.15 -0.52 -5.59
C ILE A 111 5.69 -0.14 -5.82
N MET A 112 4.79 -1.09 -5.59
CA MET A 112 3.35 -0.91 -5.68
C MET A 112 2.72 -1.19 -4.31
N LEU A 113 1.78 -0.36 -3.90
CA LEU A 113 0.90 -0.60 -2.76
C LEU A 113 -0.53 -0.63 -3.29
N CYS A 114 -1.34 -1.56 -2.86
CA CYS A 114 -2.70 -1.66 -3.34
C CYS A 114 -3.70 -2.04 -2.25
N ALA A 115 -4.97 -1.74 -2.50
CA ALA A 115 -6.14 -2.11 -1.72
C ALA A 115 -7.35 -2.03 -2.63
N HIS A 116 -8.44 -2.75 -2.36
CA HIS A 116 -9.70 -2.49 -3.02
C HIS A 116 -10.51 -1.42 -2.29
N TRP A 117 -11.43 -0.74 -2.99
CA TRP A 117 -12.20 0.36 -2.41
C TRP A 117 -13.72 0.22 -2.54
N ASP A 118 -14.18 -0.72 -3.35
CA ASP A 118 -15.59 -1.09 -3.46
C ASP A 118 -16.07 -1.90 -2.26
N THR A 119 -17.34 -2.25 -2.22
CA THR A 119 -17.93 -3.10 -1.18
C THR A 119 -18.87 -4.12 -1.76
N ARG A 120 -18.98 -5.24 -1.03
CA ARG A 120 -19.82 -6.37 -1.36
C ARG A 120 -21.31 -6.01 -1.34
N PRO A 121 -22.08 -6.39 -2.36
CA PRO A 121 -23.52 -6.17 -2.38
C PRO A 121 -24.33 -7.14 -1.50
N PHE A 122 -23.68 -8.13 -0.87
CA PHE A 122 -24.33 -9.20 -0.14
C PHE A 122 -23.64 -9.47 1.20
N CYS A 123 -24.42 -9.54 2.30
CA CYS A 123 -23.90 -10.04 3.60
C CYS A 123 -24.07 -11.57 3.67
N ASP A 124 -23.49 -12.28 2.74
CA ASP A 124 -23.74 -13.73 2.55
C ASP A 124 -23.10 -14.62 3.63
N GLU A 125 -22.18 -14.10 4.43
CA GLU A 125 -21.62 -14.78 5.60
C GLU A 125 -22.28 -14.34 6.93
N ASP A 126 -23.30 -13.48 6.88
CA ASP A 126 -24.00 -13.06 8.09
C ASP A 126 -24.72 -14.26 8.74
N PRO A 127 -24.55 -14.50 10.06
CA PRO A 127 -25.20 -15.62 10.75
C PRO A 127 -26.73 -15.55 10.72
N ASN A 128 -27.31 -14.35 10.47
CA ASN A 128 -28.74 -14.19 10.26
C ASN A 128 -29.05 -14.14 8.75
N ALA A 129 -29.61 -15.23 8.23
CA ALA A 129 -29.95 -15.37 6.81
C ALA A 129 -30.88 -14.24 6.28
N SER A 130 -31.62 -13.52 7.14
CA SER A 130 -32.40 -12.36 6.71
C SER A 130 -31.52 -11.18 6.26
N ASN A 131 -30.24 -11.18 6.59
CA ASN A 131 -29.27 -10.16 6.19
C ASN A 131 -28.58 -10.51 4.87
N HIS A 132 -28.61 -11.74 4.36
CA HIS A 132 -27.84 -12.18 3.19
C HIS A 132 -28.07 -11.36 1.91
N LYS A 133 -29.17 -10.65 1.81
CA LYS A 133 -29.46 -9.75 0.67
C LYS A 133 -29.16 -8.28 0.96
N LYS A 134 -28.65 -7.97 2.14
CA LYS A 134 -28.23 -6.61 2.49
C LYS A 134 -26.79 -6.41 2.01
N PRO A 135 -26.41 -5.19 1.63
CA PRO A 135 -25.03 -4.89 1.29
C PRO A 135 -24.14 -4.79 2.55
N VAL A 136 -22.85 -5.03 2.37
CA VAL A 136 -21.80 -4.81 3.36
C VAL A 136 -21.40 -3.34 3.37
N LEU A 137 -21.25 -2.75 4.55
CA LEU A 137 -20.81 -1.36 4.68
C LEU A 137 -19.30 -1.21 4.40
N GLY A 138 -18.54 -2.25 4.64
CA GLY A 138 -17.14 -2.35 4.25
C GLY A 138 -16.22 -1.38 4.99
N ALA A 139 -16.32 -1.31 6.32
CA ALA A 139 -15.43 -0.48 7.11
C ALA A 139 -14.02 -1.09 7.21
N ASN A 140 -13.95 -2.41 7.39
CA ASN A 140 -12.70 -3.16 7.36
C ASN A 140 -12.38 -3.59 5.92
N ASP A 141 -13.36 -4.15 5.23
CA ASP A 141 -13.34 -4.72 3.90
C ASP A 141 -13.89 -3.70 2.86
N GLY A 142 -13.11 -3.01 2.21
CA GLY A 142 -11.86 -2.50 1.73
C GLY A 142 -11.51 -1.10 2.26
N ALA A 143 -12.37 -0.40 3.10
CA ALA A 143 -12.04 0.97 3.49
C ALA A 143 -10.79 1.05 4.39
N SER A 144 -10.44 0.00 5.14
CA SER A 144 -9.29 0.00 6.04
C SER A 144 -7.97 0.06 5.27
N GLY A 145 -7.79 -0.80 4.26
CA GLY A 145 -6.59 -0.81 3.41
C GLY A 145 -6.41 0.53 2.69
N VAL A 146 -7.48 1.04 2.08
CA VAL A 146 -7.48 2.35 1.42
C VAL A 146 -7.09 3.47 2.40
N ALA A 147 -7.61 3.48 3.61
CA ALA A 147 -7.31 4.52 4.60
C ALA A 147 -5.84 4.52 5.01
N VAL A 148 -5.24 3.34 5.21
CA VAL A 148 -3.80 3.21 5.47
C VAL A 148 -2.99 3.77 4.30
N LEU A 149 -3.37 3.44 3.06
CA LEU A 149 -2.67 3.94 1.87
C LEU A 149 -2.81 5.45 1.69
N MET A 150 -3.97 6.03 2.00
CA MET A 150 -4.18 7.49 1.96
C MET A 150 -3.31 8.22 2.99
N GLU A 151 -3.16 7.67 4.19
CA GLU A 151 -2.28 8.28 5.20
C GLU A 151 -0.79 8.09 4.84
N LEU A 152 -0.41 6.97 4.24
CA LEU A 152 0.93 6.80 3.67
C LEU A 152 1.18 7.79 2.53
N ALA A 153 0.19 8.05 1.66
CA ALA A 153 0.27 9.06 0.62
C ALA A 153 0.60 10.46 1.20
N ARG A 154 -0.08 10.84 2.29
CA ARG A 154 0.26 12.06 3.04
C ARG A 154 1.70 12.04 3.54
N CYS A 155 2.14 10.94 4.13
CA CYS A 155 3.52 10.80 4.62
C CYS A 155 4.53 10.96 3.48
N PHE A 156 4.31 10.34 2.31
CA PHE A 156 5.20 10.40 1.14
C PHE A 156 5.27 11.81 0.54
N ALA A 157 4.19 12.58 0.58
CA ALA A 157 4.17 13.96 0.11
C ALA A 157 5.11 14.86 0.91
N PHE A 158 5.17 14.69 2.23
CA PHE A 158 5.97 15.52 3.12
C PHE A 158 7.38 14.95 3.39
N SER A 159 7.57 13.65 3.20
CA SER A 159 8.86 12.99 3.38
C SER A 159 9.01 11.89 2.31
N LYS A 160 9.68 12.22 1.21
CA LYS A 160 9.81 11.32 0.05
C LYS A 160 10.61 10.06 0.41
N PRO A 161 10.10 8.84 0.10
CA PRO A 161 10.89 7.62 0.22
C PRO A 161 12.00 7.57 -0.85
N ASN A 162 13.00 6.71 -0.64
CA ASN A 162 14.10 6.50 -1.60
C ASN A 162 13.66 5.78 -2.88
N VAL A 163 12.51 5.10 -2.84
CA VAL A 163 11.92 4.40 -3.96
C VAL A 163 10.70 5.15 -4.48
N ALA A 164 10.39 5.01 -5.75
CA ALA A 164 9.09 5.44 -6.26
C ALA A 164 7.99 4.51 -5.73
N VAL A 165 6.81 5.07 -5.50
CA VAL A 165 5.65 4.33 -5.00
C VAL A 165 4.46 4.63 -5.90
N ASP A 166 3.77 3.58 -6.35
CA ASP A 166 2.42 3.70 -6.90
C ASP A 166 1.43 3.11 -5.90
N ILE A 167 0.44 3.90 -5.53
CA ILE A 167 -0.72 3.44 -4.79
C ILE A 167 -1.81 3.15 -5.80
N ILE A 168 -2.31 1.93 -5.83
CA ILE A 168 -3.35 1.49 -6.75
C ILE A 168 -4.56 1.03 -5.94
N LEU A 169 -5.67 1.76 -6.09
CA LEU A 169 -6.93 1.36 -5.49
C LEU A 169 -7.74 0.62 -6.54
N PHE A 170 -7.91 -0.68 -6.35
CA PHE A 170 -8.68 -1.55 -7.23
C PHE A 170 -10.17 -1.41 -6.95
N ASP A 171 -10.97 -1.59 -7.99
CA ASP A 171 -12.43 -1.53 -7.93
C ASP A 171 -13.03 -2.85 -8.37
N SER A 172 -14.26 -3.12 -7.96
CA SER A 172 -14.98 -4.35 -8.32
C SER A 172 -14.22 -5.63 -7.93
N GLU A 173 -13.58 -5.57 -6.76
CA GLU A 173 -12.98 -6.74 -6.14
C GLU A 173 -14.08 -7.67 -5.64
N ASP A 174 -15.04 -7.14 -4.87
CA ASP A 174 -15.90 -7.87 -3.94
C ASP A 174 -17.30 -8.21 -4.52
N TYR A 175 -17.49 -8.00 -5.82
CA TYR A 175 -18.72 -8.41 -6.52
C TYR A 175 -18.57 -9.83 -7.11
N GLY A 176 -18.07 -10.78 -6.30
CA GLY A 176 -17.80 -12.14 -6.74
C GLY A 176 -18.74 -13.19 -6.15
N ASN A 177 -18.56 -14.45 -6.60
CA ASN A 177 -19.24 -15.63 -6.09
C ASN A 177 -18.24 -16.78 -6.02
N SER A 178 -18.05 -17.37 -4.84
CA SER A 178 -17.07 -18.42 -4.60
C SER A 178 -17.29 -19.71 -5.42
N SER A 179 -18.51 -19.91 -5.95
CA SER A 179 -18.82 -21.02 -6.84
C SER A 179 -18.47 -20.75 -8.31
N VAL A 180 -18.04 -19.53 -8.65
CA VAL A 180 -17.70 -19.11 -10.02
C VAL A 180 -16.25 -18.70 -10.07
N GLU A 181 -15.45 -19.44 -10.80
CA GLU A 181 -14.02 -19.19 -10.95
C GLU A 181 -13.75 -17.79 -11.54
N ASN A 182 -12.75 -17.09 -11.02
CA ASN A 182 -12.31 -15.76 -11.44
C ASN A 182 -13.40 -14.67 -11.38
N SER A 183 -14.40 -14.82 -10.51
CA SER A 183 -15.49 -13.86 -10.37
C SER A 183 -15.20 -12.68 -9.46
N TYR A 184 -14.21 -12.80 -8.58
CA TYR A 184 -13.69 -11.74 -7.70
C TYR A 184 -12.57 -10.94 -8.37
N CYS A 185 -12.16 -9.83 -7.74
CA CYS A 185 -10.95 -9.08 -8.10
C CYS A 185 -10.97 -8.57 -9.56
N LEU A 186 -12.14 -8.21 -10.10
CA LEU A 186 -12.28 -7.87 -11.52
C LEU A 186 -11.44 -6.65 -11.93
N GLY A 187 -11.28 -5.68 -11.02
CA GLY A 187 -10.49 -4.48 -11.26
C GLY A 187 -8.99 -4.76 -11.37
N SER A 188 -8.44 -5.55 -10.46
CA SER A 188 -7.02 -5.95 -10.55
C SER A 188 -6.75 -6.89 -11.71
N GLN A 189 -7.68 -7.80 -12.03
CA GLN A 189 -7.59 -8.62 -13.23
C GLN A 189 -7.51 -7.77 -14.50
N TYR A 190 -8.34 -6.72 -14.58
CA TYR A 190 -8.31 -5.80 -15.72
C TYR A 190 -7.00 -5.01 -15.76
N TRP A 191 -6.60 -4.42 -14.62
CA TRP A 191 -5.38 -3.63 -14.52
C TRP A 191 -4.13 -4.47 -14.86
N ALA A 192 -4.04 -5.70 -14.36
CA ALA A 192 -2.88 -6.55 -14.59
C ALA A 192 -2.68 -6.91 -16.09
N ARG A 193 -3.78 -6.97 -16.85
CA ARG A 193 -3.74 -7.17 -18.31
C ARG A 193 -3.55 -5.86 -19.08
N ASN A 194 -3.99 -4.72 -18.49
CA ASN A 194 -4.01 -3.40 -19.11
C ASN A 194 -3.40 -2.35 -18.18
N PRO A 195 -2.11 -2.44 -17.85
CA PRO A 195 -1.53 -1.52 -16.87
C PRO A 195 -1.61 -0.06 -17.35
N HIS A 196 -1.74 0.85 -16.41
CA HIS A 196 -1.89 2.29 -16.63
C HIS A 196 -0.72 2.94 -17.40
N THR A 197 0.42 2.27 -17.46
CA THR A 197 1.61 2.68 -18.22
C THR A 197 2.11 1.49 -19.03
N PRO A 198 2.43 1.67 -20.33
CA PRO A 198 3.00 0.59 -21.16
C PRO A 198 4.25 -0.01 -20.55
N ASN A 199 4.32 -1.34 -20.51
CA ASN A 199 5.43 -2.09 -19.91
C ASN A 199 5.68 -1.74 -18.41
N TYR A 200 4.64 -1.43 -17.68
CA TYR A 200 4.73 -1.15 -16.24
C TYR A 200 5.47 -2.26 -15.50
N ARG A 201 6.36 -1.88 -14.59
CA ARG A 201 7.10 -2.79 -13.73
C ARG A 201 7.24 -2.18 -12.35
N ALA A 202 7.06 -2.99 -11.34
CA ALA A 202 7.43 -2.71 -9.96
C ALA A 202 8.31 -3.85 -9.44
N ARG A 203 9.17 -3.56 -8.47
CA ARG A 203 10.01 -4.58 -7.81
C ARG A 203 9.14 -5.61 -7.10
N PHE A 204 8.10 -5.14 -6.44
CA PHE A 204 7.07 -5.92 -5.77
C PHE A 204 5.84 -5.06 -5.48
N GLY A 205 4.75 -5.72 -5.12
CA GLY A 205 3.52 -5.12 -4.60
C GLY A 205 3.23 -5.55 -3.17
N ILE A 206 2.45 -4.75 -2.44
CA ILE A 206 1.87 -5.08 -1.15
C ILE A 206 0.39 -4.71 -1.21
N LEU A 207 -0.47 -5.70 -1.10
CA LEU A 207 -1.91 -5.54 -0.94
C LEU A 207 -2.24 -5.37 0.54
N LEU A 208 -3.24 -4.55 0.84
CA LEU A 208 -3.81 -4.39 2.16
C LEU A 208 -5.31 -4.68 2.07
N ASP A 209 -5.72 -5.75 2.70
CA ASP A 209 -7.13 -6.11 2.82
C ASP A 209 -7.51 -6.38 4.28
N MET A 210 -8.63 -5.83 4.74
CA MET A 210 -9.13 -5.98 6.12
C MET A 210 -8.08 -5.70 7.21
N VAL A 211 -7.34 -4.58 7.12
CA VAL A 211 -6.20 -4.26 8.00
C VAL A 211 -6.56 -3.34 9.16
N GLY A 212 -7.83 -3.29 9.57
CA GLY A 212 -8.30 -2.38 10.62
C GLY A 212 -9.26 -2.99 11.64
N GLY A 213 -9.56 -4.29 11.54
CA GLY A 213 -10.55 -4.95 12.39
C GLY A 213 -10.12 -5.12 13.84
N VAL A 214 -11.11 -5.11 14.76
CA VAL A 214 -10.90 -5.47 16.17
C VAL A 214 -10.46 -6.93 16.27
N GLY A 215 -9.31 -7.17 16.91
CA GLY A 215 -8.76 -8.52 17.08
C GLY A 215 -8.03 -9.06 15.87
N ALA A 216 -7.78 -8.23 14.85
CA ALA A 216 -7.10 -8.64 13.62
C ALA A 216 -5.78 -9.37 13.87
N ARG A 217 -5.49 -10.35 13.02
CA ARG A 217 -4.26 -11.11 13.02
C ARG A 217 -3.90 -11.53 11.59
N PHE A 218 -2.68 -11.24 11.21
CA PHE A 218 -2.15 -11.50 9.87
C PHE A 218 -1.20 -12.71 9.90
N ASP A 219 -1.67 -13.86 9.45
CA ASP A 219 -0.80 -15.00 9.15
C ASP A 219 -0.16 -14.82 7.77
N LYS A 220 0.95 -15.52 7.50
CA LYS A 220 1.62 -15.46 6.19
C LYS A 220 0.81 -16.22 5.15
N ASP A 221 0.20 -15.53 4.20
CA ASP A 221 -0.50 -16.13 3.09
C ASP A 221 0.42 -17.00 2.23
N VAL A 222 -0.08 -18.19 1.81
CA VAL A 222 0.70 -19.17 1.04
C VAL A 222 1.05 -18.64 -0.35
N VAL A 223 0.14 -17.91 -1.03
CA VAL A 223 0.39 -17.33 -2.35
C VAL A 223 1.48 -16.26 -2.26
N SER A 224 1.38 -15.37 -1.26
CA SER A 224 2.41 -14.35 -0.96
C SER A 224 3.78 -14.97 -0.72
N MET A 225 3.84 -16.04 0.07
CA MET A 225 5.09 -16.78 0.33
C MET A 225 5.64 -17.47 -0.90
N HIS A 226 4.79 -17.92 -1.81
CA HIS A 226 5.22 -18.54 -3.07
C HIS A 226 5.88 -17.53 -4.03
N PHE A 227 5.27 -16.35 -4.20
CA PHE A 227 5.71 -15.38 -5.19
C PHE A 227 6.72 -14.36 -4.66
N ALA A 228 6.64 -13.99 -3.38
CA ALA A 228 7.39 -12.88 -2.81
C ALA A 228 7.81 -13.11 -1.34
N SER A 229 8.34 -14.29 -1.02
CA SER A 229 8.74 -14.67 0.36
C SER A 229 9.69 -13.67 1.01
N ASP A 230 10.59 -13.07 0.24
CA ASP A 230 11.55 -12.07 0.77
C ASP A 230 10.82 -10.80 1.24
N VAL A 231 9.76 -10.38 0.52
CA VAL A 231 8.94 -9.24 0.89
C VAL A 231 8.12 -9.56 2.14
N VAL A 232 7.45 -10.72 2.19
CA VAL A 232 6.72 -11.19 3.39
C VAL A 232 7.66 -11.20 4.60
N ASN A 233 8.80 -11.88 4.51
CA ASN A 233 9.74 -11.98 5.62
C ASN A 233 10.31 -10.61 6.03
N GLY A 234 10.53 -9.70 5.07
CA GLY A 234 10.97 -8.32 5.34
C GLY A 234 9.94 -7.51 6.12
N VAL A 235 8.66 -7.56 5.72
CA VAL A 235 7.55 -6.85 6.39
C VAL A 235 7.31 -7.44 7.78
N TRP A 236 7.19 -8.78 7.91
CA TRP A 236 6.97 -9.46 9.19
C TRP A 236 8.12 -9.26 10.16
N LYS A 237 9.36 -9.29 9.66
CA LYS A 237 10.53 -8.94 10.49
C LYS A 237 10.46 -7.50 10.98
N THR A 238 10.10 -6.55 10.12
CA THR A 238 9.94 -5.14 10.50
C THR A 238 8.87 -5.00 11.59
N ALA A 239 7.74 -5.70 11.44
CA ALA A 239 6.68 -5.73 12.45
C ALA A 239 7.18 -6.29 13.79
N ALA A 240 7.91 -7.41 13.79
CA ALA A 240 8.47 -8.01 14.99
C ALA A 240 9.48 -7.09 15.67
N ASP A 241 10.40 -6.47 14.91
CA ASP A 241 11.39 -5.51 15.44
C ASP A 241 10.72 -4.27 16.06
N MET A 242 9.51 -3.93 15.62
CA MET A 242 8.69 -2.82 16.16
C MET A 242 7.75 -3.25 17.29
N GLY A 243 7.73 -4.52 17.69
CA GLY A 243 6.90 -5.03 18.78
C GLY A 243 5.49 -5.47 18.38
N TYR A 244 5.22 -5.66 17.08
CA TYR A 244 3.91 -6.07 16.54
C TYR A 244 3.83 -7.55 16.14
N ALA A 245 4.69 -8.40 16.70
CA ALA A 245 4.72 -9.84 16.37
C ALA A 245 3.41 -10.59 16.73
N SER A 246 2.60 -10.07 17.65
CA SER A 246 1.29 -10.65 17.96
C SER A 246 0.25 -10.37 16.90
N LEU A 247 0.38 -9.26 16.17
CA LEU A 247 -0.49 -8.88 15.07
C LEU A 247 -0.03 -9.52 13.75
N PHE A 248 1.28 -9.44 13.46
CA PHE A 248 1.93 -10.08 12.30
C PHE A 248 2.48 -11.44 12.74
N SER A 249 1.62 -12.46 12.74
CA SER A 249 1.95 -13.81 13.19
C SER A 249 2.99 -14.48 12.28
N ASN A 250 3.87 -15.26 12.86
CA ASN A 250 4.84 -16.02 12.05
C ASN A 250 4.28 -17.37 11.54
N GLU A 251 3.00 -17.62 11.78
CA GLU A 251 2.32 -18.82 11.30
C GLU A 251 2.02 -18.72 9.80
N MET A 252 1.85 -19.89 9.17
CA MET A 252 1.39 -19.98 7.79
C MET A 252 -0.14 -19.97 7.77
N GLY A 253 -0.71 -19.04 7.05
CA GLY A 253 -2.15 -18.93 6.81
C GLY A 253 -2.69 -19.85 5.73
N GLY A 254 -3.75 -19.42 5.05
CA GLY A 254 -4.37 -20.09 3.91
C GLY A 254 -3.66 -19.79 2.60
N SER A 255 -4.19 -20.39 1.53
CA SER A 255 -3.88 -19.99 0.14
C SER A 255 -5.05 -19.15 -0.35
N LEU A 256 -4.91 -17.84 -0.30
CA LEU A 256 -5.99 -16.93 -0.60
C LEU A 256 -5.97 -16.51 -2.07
N ILE A 257 -7.16 -16.31 -2.63
CA ILE A 257 -7.34 -15.71 -3.96
C ILE A 257 -7.91 -14.31 -3.73
N ASP A 258 -7.06 -13.33 -3.93
CA ASP A 258 -7.37 -11.92 -3.79
C ASP A 258 -6.65 -11.13 -4.89
N ASP A 259 -6.73 -9.80 -4.91
CA ASP A 259 -6.10 -8.93 -5.91
C ASP A 259 -4.61 -9.26 -6.12
N HIS A 260 -3.85 -9.56 -5.04
CA HIS A 260 -2.45 -9.95 -5.14
C HIS A 260 -2.23 -11.21 -5.97
N TYR A 261 -3.15 -12.19 -5.92
CA TYR A 261 -3.07 -13.40 -6.74
C TYR A 261 -3.09 -13.04 -8.23
N TYR A 262 -4.05 -12.20 -8.65
CA TYR A 262 -4.15 -11.80 -10.06
C TYR A 262 -3.02 -10.88 -10.49
N VAL A 263 -2.52 -9.99 -9.62
CA VAL A 263 -1.31 -9.21 -9.88
C VAL A 263 -0.13 -10.13 -10.15
N ASN A 264 0.11 -11.13 -9.31
CA ASN A 264 1.16 -12.12 -9.52
C ASN A 264 0.99 -12.88 -10.85
N MET A 265 -0.18 -13.45 -11.07
CA MET A 265 -0.42 -14.37 -12.19
C MET A 265 -0.48 -13.66 -13.55
N LEU A 266 -0.99 -12.44 -13.62
CA LEU A 266 -1.29 -11.78 -14.88
C LEU A 266 -0.28 -10.70 -15.25
N SER A 267 0.29 -9.98 -14.27
CA SER A 267 1.30 -8.95 -14.52
C SER A 267 2.73 -9.44 -14.33
N GLY A 268 2.91 -10.52 -13.58
CA GLY A 268 4.22 -11.06 -13.19
C GLY A 268 4.97 -10.18 -12.20
N ILE A 269 4.28 -9.26 -11.51
CA ILE A 269 4.84 -8.47 -10.41
C ILE A 269 4.69 -9.26 -9.12
N PRO A 270 5.77 -9.61 -8.41
CA PRO A 270 5.67 -10.27 -7.11
C PRO A 270 4.86 -9.41 -6.14
N CYS A 271 3.72 -9.90 -5.66
CA CYS A 271 2.83 -9.16 -4.78
C CYS A 271 2.45 -10.01 -3.56
N ILE A 272 2.53 -9.40 -2.39
CA ILE A 272 2.08 -10.00 -1.13
C ILE A 272 0.75 -9.42 -0.70
N ASP A 273 0.09 -10.13 0.20
CA ASP A 273 -1.11 -9.70 0.88
C ASP A 273 -0.87 -9.59 2.39
N ILE A 274 -1.37 -8.52 2.99
CA ILE A 274 -1.53 -8.34 4.42
C ILE A 274 -3.03 -8.32 4.67
N ILE A 275 -3.56 -9.44 5.13
CA ILE A 275 -5.00 -9.67 5.26
C ILE A 275 -5.33 -10.27 6.62
N ASP A 276 -6.47 -9.86 7.18
CA ASP A 276 -6.99 -10.44 8.43
C ASP A 276 -7.55 -11.83 8.15
N TYR A 277 -6.65 -12.80 8.24
CA TYR A 277 -6.96 -14.22 8.07
C TYR A 277 -6.00 -15.05 8.89
N THR A 278 -6.53 -16.03 9.61
CA THR A 278 -5.72 -17.03 10.30
C THR A 278 -6.09 -18.43 9.83
N LYS A 279 -5.12 -19.33 9.88
CA LYS A 279 -5.36 -20.73 9.51
C LYS A 279 -6.41 -21.41 10.39
N ASP A 280 -6.45 -21.04 11.67
CA ASP A 280 -7.28 -21.73 12.66
C ASP A 280 -8.71 -21.17 12.74
N GLU A 281 -8.88 -19.85 12.50
CA GLU A 281 -10.17 -19.17 12.66
C GLU A 281 -10.78 -18.73 11.32
N GLY A 282 -9.98 -18.69 10.22
CA GLY A 282 -10.41 -18.17 8.92
C GLY A 282 -10.45 -16.66 8.87
N PHE A 283 -11.41 -16.09 8.17
CA PHE A 283 -11.70 -14.67 8.12
C PHE A 283 -12.35 -14.17 9.42
N PRO A 284 -12.25 -12.86 9.75
CA PRO A 284 -12.89 -12.31 10.94
C PRO A 284 -14.41 -12.50 10.92
N VAL A 285 -15.01 -12.66 12.10
CA VAL A 285 -16.47 -12.90 12.24
C VAL A 285 -17.35 -11.79 11.67
N THR A 286 -16.77 -10.63 11.36
CA THR A 286 -17.45 -9.49 10.74
C THR A 286 -17.41 -9.53 9.21
N TRP A 287 -16.56 -10.38 8.63
CA TRP A 287 -16.38 -10.50 7.19
C TRP A 287 -17.70 -10.85 6.49
N HIS A 288 -18.05 -10.10 5.47
CA HIS A 288 -19.28 -10.24 4.67
C HIS A 288 -20.59 -10.24 5.51
N THR A 289 -20.59 -9.47 6.60
CA THR A 289 -21.77 -9.31 7.48
C THR A 289 -22.19 -7.86 7.64
N VAL A 290 -23.36 -7.62 8.21
CA VAL A 290 -23.80 -6.26 8.61
C VAL A 290 -22.94 -5.64 9.71
N ASN A 291 -22.05 -6.40 10.32
CA ASN A 291 -21.16 -5.98 11.40
C ASN A 291 -19.80 -5.45 10.88
N ASP A 292 -19.52 -5.49 9.59
CA ASP A 292 -18.38 -4.77 9.05
C ASP A 292 -18.68 -3.27 8.98
N ASN A 293 -18.56 -2.62 10.15
CA ASN A 293 -18.88 -1.23 10.38
C ASN A 293 -17.87 -0.55 11.31
N LEU A 294 -18.01 0.75 11.55
CA LEU A 294 -17.05 1.55 12.34
C LEU A 294 -16.88 1.09 13.80
N GLU A 295 -17.87 0.38 14.37
CA GLU A 295 -17.80 -0.10 15.77
C GLU A 295 -16.78 -1.25 15.92
N ASN A 296 -16.48 -1.93 14.82
CA ASN A 296 -15.55 -3.05 14.76
C ASN A 296 -14.17 -2.66 14.19
N ILE A 297 -13.85 -1.37 14.14
CA ILE A 297 -12.53 -0.86 13.72
C ILE A 297 -11.68 -0.50 14.94
N ASP A 298 -10.44 -1.00 14.95
CA ASP A 298 -9.41 -0.69 15.94
C ASP A 298 -8.32 0.23 15.34
N LYS A 299 -8.28 1.48 15.80
CA LYS A 299 -7.25 2.44 15.39
C LYS A 299 -5.83 1.98 15.71
N THR A 300 -5.64 1.10 16.70
CA THR A 300 -4.32 0.60 17.07
C THR A 300 -3.79 -0.38 16.01
N VAL A 301 -4.68 -1.16 15.40
CA VAL A 301 -4.36 -2.04 14.27
C VAL A 301 -3.99 -1.21 13.04
N LEU A 302 -4.82 -0.23 12.66
CA LEU A 302 -4.51 0.70 11.56
C LEU A 302 -3.15 1.39 11.76
N ASN A 303 -2.86 1.84 13.00
CA ASN A 303 -1.59 2.46 13.35
C ASN A 303 -0.41 1.49 13.20
N ALA A 304 -0.57 0.26 13.67
CA ALA A 304 0.49 -0.74 13.59
C ALA A 304 0.84 -1.05 12.13
N VAL A 305 -0.15 -1.34 11.29
CA VAL A 305 0.04 -1.62 9.86
C VAL A 305 0.71 -0.45 9.16
N GLY A 306 0.17 0.76 9.32
CA GLY A 306 0.72 1.96 8.68
C GLY A 306 2.16 2.26 9.12
N ARG A 307 2.49 2.11 10.40
CA ARG A 307 3.85 2.31 10.92
C ARG A 307 4.83 1.25 10.43
N VAL A 308 4.42 -0.01 10.39
CA VAL A 308 5.24 -1.12 9.86
C VAL A 308 5.58 -0.84 8.40
N LEU A 309 4.57 -0.55 7.57
CA LEU A 309 4.79 -0.25 6.15
C LEU A 309 5.62 1.02 5.94
N SER A 310 5.32 2.09 6.67
CA SER A 310 6.14 3.30 6.64
C SER A 310 7.61 2.99 6.95
N ASN A 311 7.87 2.22 8.03
CA ASN A 311 9.22 1.85 8.41
C ASN A 311 9.90 1.00 7.32
N TYR A 312 9.21 -0.03 6.83
CA TYR A 312 9.72 -0.92 5.79
C TYR A 312 10.08 -0.15 4.52
N ILE A 313 9.16 0.69 4.01
CA ILE A 313 9.33 1.42 2.74
C ILE A 313 10.46 2.45 2.82
N TYR A 314 10.55 3.23 3.90
CA TYR A 314 11.62 4.22 4.04
C TYR A 314 13.02 3.62 4.22
N ASN A 315 13.13 2.35 4.59
CA ASN A 315 14.41 1.62 4.68
C ASN A 315 14.78 0.89 3.38
N LEU A 316 13.93 0.89 2.36
CA LEU A 316 14.27 0.36 1.03
C LEU A 316 15.36 1.20 0.35
N LYS A 317 16.24 0.50 -0.39
CA LYS A 317 17.33 1.09 -1.18
C LYS A 317 17.02 0.99 -2.66
#